data_b0e5b0d8b6138fc8c2c5769b18869c54
#
_entry.id   b0e5b0d8b6138fc8c2c5769b18869c54
#
_cell.length_a   1.000
_cell.length_b   1.000
_cell.length_c   1.000
_cell.angle_alpha   90.00
_cell.angle_beta   90.00
_cell.angle_gamma   90.00
#
_symmetry.space_group_name_H-M   'P 1'
#
loop_
_entity.id
_entity.type
_entity.pdbx_description
1 polymer ?
#
loop_
_entity_poly.entity_id
_entity_poly.type
_entity_poly.pdbx_seq_one_letter_code
_entity_poly.pdbx_strand_id
1 'polypeptide(L)'
;AASDVYKRQVLGRAAGPLFRRLFGMDGAGAAAYLLGLIGGYPLGAKTAESLVRQGLLTPEDGALLLTFCNNAGPAFILGIAGSGVFRSSRAGVWLYLIHAAAATATGLLFCFIRKYIRKQNISGFFRFSASSCNSPSATAQKRPPLSAPAALIGAVRGGVAAMAGVCGFVIFFLVLLRLAESFLGPLPPLAAGVLELTNGILRLTPDLRGFVTAAALLGWGGLSVHCQTAAVLGGSGISMRWYLPAKAMQGAVSAVLAAAVWSWVI
;
A
#
# COMPACT_ATOMS: atom_id res chain seq x y z
N ALA A 1 9.67 -1.77 19.01
CA ALA A 1 8.60 -2.64 19.54
C ALA A 1 7.62 -1.91 20.47
N ALA A 2 8.01 -1.43 21.67
CA ALA A 2 7.08 -0.72 22.57
C ALA A 2 6.67 0.66 22.01
N SER A 3 7.62 1.41 21.44
CA SER A 3 7.36 2.71 20.79
C SER A 3 6.42 2.58 19.59
N ASP A 4 6.53 1.50 18.80
CA ASP A 4 5.65 1.28 17.64
C ASP A 4 4.23 0.89 18.08
N VAL A 5 4.10 0.10 19.13
CA VAL A 5 2.80 -0.22 19.74
C VAL A 5 2.14 1.04 20.29
N TYR A 6 2.90 1.88 20.99
CA TYR A 6 2.40 3.13 21.54
C TYR A 6 1.96 4.12 20.45
N LYS A 7 2.78 4.32 19.41
CA LYS A 7 2.43 5.16 18.25
C LYS A 7 1.19 4.65 17.52
N ARG A 8 1.09 3.33 17.31
CA ARG A 8 -0.09 2.70 16.71
C ARG A 8 -1.35 2.91 17.56
N GLN A 9 -1.24 2.83 18.90
CA GLN A 9 -2.35 3.08 19.81
C GLN A 9 -2.80 4.54 19.80
N VAL A 10 -1.87 5.49 19.80
CA VAL A 10 -2.21 6.93 19.75
C VAL A 10 -2.88 7.30 18.43
N LEU A 11 -2.29 6.90 17.29
CA LEU A 11 -2.89 7.11 15.96
C LEU A 11 -4.24 6.41 15.82
N GLY A 12 -4.34 5.17 16.32
CA GLY A 12 -5.58 4.40 16.30
C GLY A 12 -6.68 5.00 17.18
N ARG A 13 -6.34 5.63 18.32
CA ARG A 13 -7.32 6.32 19.18
C ARG A 13 -7.83 7.60 18.55
N ALA A 14 -6.95 8.41 17.97
CA ALA A 14 -7.32 9.69 17.36
C ALA A 14 -8.18 9.51 16.10
N ALA A 15 -7.78 8.62 15.18
CA ALA A 15 -8.47 8.38 13.92
C ALA A 15 -9.54 7.27 13.99
N GLY A 16 -9.55 6.48 15.07
CA GLY A 16 -10.39 5.29 15.23
C GLY A 16 -11.89 5.53 15.05
N PRO A 17 -12.50 6.54 15.68
CA PRO A 17 -13.93 6.81 15.54
C PRO A 17 -14.35 7.10 14.11
N LEU A 18 -13.58 7.93 13.39
CA LEU A 18 -13.81 8.24 11.99
C LEU A 18 -13.59 7.00 11.12
N PHE A 19 -12.52 6.25 11.36
CA PHE A 19 -12.18 5.06 10.60
C PHE A 19 -13.23 3.94 10.78
N ARG A 20 -13.75 3.78 11.99
CA ARG A 20 -14.86 2.85 12.26
C ARG A 20 -16.13 3.25 11.53
N ARG A 21 -16.46 4.54 11.48
CA ARG A 21 -17.62 5.04 10.76
C ARG A 21 -17.51 4.85 9.24
N LEU A 22 -16.33 5.11 8.68
CA LEU A 22 -16.08 5.04 7.23
C LEU A 22 -15.88 3.60 6.75
N PHE A 23 -15.01 2.85 7.41
CA PHE A 23 -14.54 1.56 6.93
C PHE A 23 -15.08 0.37 7.73
N GLY A 24 -15.76 0.62 8.85
CA GLY A 24 -16.32 -0.43 9.73
C GLY A 24 -15.23 -1.25 10.44
N MET A 25 -14.00 -0.73 10.52
CA MET A 25 -12.86 -1.36 11.18
C MET A 25 -12.42 -0.56 12.40
N ASP A 26 -11.79 -1.24 13.37
CA ASP A 26 -11.29 -0.59 14.58
C ASP A 26 -10.06 0.29 14.33
N GLY A 27 -9.66 1.08 15.35
CA GLY A 27 -8.53 2.01 15.28
C GLY A 27 -7.19 1.36 14.90
N ALA A 28 -7.06 0.03 15.04
CA ALA A 28 -5.90 -0.71 14.56
C ALA A 28 -5.74 -0.58 13.02
N GLY A 29 -6.86 -0.69 12.28
CA GLY A 29 -6.86 -0.49 10.83
C GLY A 29 -6.48 0.94 10.43
N ALA A 30 -6.93 1.95 11.19
CA ALA A 30 -6.55 3.34 10.96
C ALA A 30 -5.04 3.55 11.04
N ALA A 31 -4.38 2.93 12.03
CA ALA A 31 -2.93 3.00 12.17
C ALA A 31 -2.19 2.42 10.96
N ALA A 32 -2.64 1.28 10.43
CA ALA A 32 -2.03 0.68 9.24
C ALA A 32 -2.20 1.56 7.99
N TYR A 33 -3.37 2.16 7.82
CA TYR A 33 -3.63 3.08 6.70
C TYR A 33 -2.76 4.33 6.78
N LEU A 34 -2.72 5.00 7.92
CA LEU A 34 -1.90 6.21 8.12
C LEU A 34 -0.40 5.91 7.98
N LEU A 35 0.08 4.80 8.56
CA LEU A 35 1.47 4.38 8.41
C LEU A 35 1.81 4.02 6.96
N GLY A 36 0.87 3.45 6.21
CA GLY A 36 1.04 3.18 4.80
C GLY A 36 1.12 4.43 3.94
N LEU A 37 0.32 5.47 4.24
CA LEU A 37 0.40 6.76 3.55
C LEU A 37 1.70 7.51 3.86
N ILE A 38 2.12 7.54 5.13
CA ILE A 38 3.30 8.30 5.57
C ILE A 38 4.60 7.58 5.22
N GLY A 39 4.65 6.27 5.47
CA GLY A 39 5.87 5.49 5.34
C GLY A 39 6.08 4.85 3.97
N GLY A 40 5.02 4.73 3.18
CA GLY A 40 5.08 4.12 1.85
C GLY A 40 5.16 2.60 1.86
N TYR A 41 5.36 2.02 0.68
CA TYR A 41 5.56 0.59 0.50
C TYR A 41 6.82 0.09 1.21
N PRO A 42 6.82 -1.11 1.78
CA PRO A 42 5.70 -2.00 2.04
C PRO A 42 5.11 -1.84 3.45
N LEU A 43 5.27 -0.67 4.10
CA LEU A 43 4.95 -0.48 5.51
C LEU A 43 3.46 -0.69 5.82
N GLY A 44 2.56 -0.28 4.91
CA GLY A 44 1.12 -0.52 5.05
C GLY A 44 0.80 -2.02 5.14
N ALA A 45 1.30 -2.80 4.19
CA ALA A 45 1.13 -4.26 4.16
C ALA A 45 1.75 -4.94 5.39
N LYS A 46 2.97 -4.55 5.77
CA LYS A 46 3.67 -5.07 6.96
C LYS A 46 2.91 -4.77 8.25
N THR A 47 2.26 -3.61 8.32
CA THR A 47 1.45 -3.26 9.49
C THR A 47 0.17 -4.08 9.52
N ALA A 48 -0.53 -4.25 8.39
CA ALA A 48 -1.72 -5.09 8.30
C ALA A 48 -1.40 -6.55 8.68
N GLU A 49 -0.32 -7.11 8.14
CA GLU A 49 0.19 -8.44 8.48
C GLU A 49 0.45 -8.59 9.99
N SER A 50 1.16 -7.63 10.56
CA SER A 50 1.48 -7.62 11.99
C SER A 50 0.24 -7.56 12.88
N LEU A 51 -0.81 -6.82 12.47
CA LEU A 51 -2.08 -6.73 13.21
C LEU A 51 -2.86 -8.03 13.16
N VAL A 52 -2.88 -8.70 12.00
CA VAL A 52 -3.51 -10.02 11.87
C VAL A 52 -2.76 -11.07 12.68
N ARG A 53 -1.44 -11.11 12.61
CA ARG A 53 -0.60 -12.03 13.38
C ARG A 53 -0.72 -11.81 14.90
N GLN A 54 -1.03 -10.60 15.35
CA GLN A 54 -1.30 -10.28 16.75
C GLN A 54 -2.75 -10.56 17.18
N GLY A 55 -3.61 -11.03 16.29
CA GLY A 55 -5.04 -11.26 16.56
C GLY A 55 -5.87 -9.98 16.76
N LEU A 56 -5.31 -8.81 16.38
CA LEU A 56 -6.00 -7.51 16.47
C LEU A 56 -6.91 -7.25 15.26
N LEU A 57 -6.70 -7.96 14.16
CA LEU A 57 -7.56 -7.98 12.98
C LEU A 57 -7.76 -9.42 12.52
N THR A 58 -8.90 -9.70 11.91
CA THR A 58 -9.10 -10.97 11.21
C THR A 58 -8.32 -10.97 9.88
N PRO A 59 -7.97 -12.13 9.30
CA PRO A 59 -7.37 -12.20 7.97
C PRO A 59 -8.24 -11.51 6.89
N GLU A 60 -9.57 -11.57 7.02
CA GLU A 60 -10.52 -10.92 6.13
C GLU A 60 -10.47 -9.39 6.25
N ASP A 61 -10.34 -8.86 7.47
CA ASP A 61 -10.17 -7.42 7.68
C ASP A 61 -8.79 -6.96 7.20
N GLY A 62 -7.77 -7.79 7.39
CA GLY A 62 -6.44 -7.58 6.83
C GLY A 62 -6.46 -7.52 5.31
N ALA A 63 -7.18 -8.43 4.65
CA ALA A 63 -7.33 -8.46 3.19
C ALA A 63 -8.09 -7.23 2.67
N LEU A 64 -9.14 -6.78 3.36
CA LEU A 64 -9.85 -5.55 3.01
C LEU A 64 -8.95 -4.33 3.22
N LEU A 65 -8.28 -4.23 4.36
CA LEU A 65 -7.37 -3.13 4.67
C LEU A 65 -6.24 -3.03 3.64
N LEU A 66 -5.71 -4.15 3.16
CA LEU A 66 -4.67 -4.21 2.15
C LEU A 66 -5.07 -3.52 0.85
N THR A 67 -6.36 -3.51 0.49
CA THR A 67 -6.84 -2.87 -0.75
C THR A 67 -6.53 -1.38 -0.82
N PHE A 68 -6.31 -0.70 0.30
CA PHE A 68 -6.09 0.74 0.35
C PHE A 68 -4.98 1.21 1.33
N CYS A 69 -4.41 0.35 2.18
CA CYS A 69 -3.38 0.78 3.14
C CYS A 69 -1.95 0.73 2.58
N ASN A 70 -1.72 0.03 1.47
CA ASN A 70 -0.38 -0.12 0.90
C ASN A 70 -0.17 0.90 -0.22
N ASN A 71 0.51 2.02 0.08
CA ASN A 71 0.57 3.23 -0.74
C ASN A 71 2.00 3.68 -1.02
N ALA A 72 2.18 4.53 -2.03
CA ALA A 72 3.44 5.25 -2.24
C ALA A 72 3.63 6.31 -1.14
N GLY A 73 4.84 6.41 -0.60
CA GLY A 73 5.15 7.37 0.45
C GLY A 73 5.41 8.78 -0.09
N PRO A 74 5.27 9.82 0.77
CA PRO A 74 5.48 11.20 0.37
C PRO A 74 6.90 11.47 -0.13
N ALA A 75 7.91 10.80 0.41
CA ALA A 75 9.29 10.95 -0.06
C ALA A 75 9.45 10.60 -1.55
N PHE A 76 8.77 9.56 -2.02
CA PHE A 76 8.77 9.18 -3.43
C PHE A 76 7.92 10.15 -4.26
N ILE A 77 6.70 10.47 -3.82
CA ILE A 77 5.77 11.28 -4.60
C ILE A 77 6.24 12.74 -4.68
N LEU A 78 6.60 13.35 -3.55
CA LEU A 78 7.04 14.75 -3.50
C LEU A 78 8.46 14.91 -4.05
N GLY A 79 9.37 13.99 -3.70
CA GLY A 79 10.77 14.06 -4.06
C GLY A 79 11.00 13.62 -5.50
N ILE A 80 10.75 12.34 -5.82
CA ILE A 80 11.10 11.79 -7.13
C ILE A 80 10.12 12.25 -8.20
N ALA A 81 8.81 12.08 -8.01
CA ALA A 81 7.85 12.50 -9.01
C ALA A 81 7.76 14.03 -9.07
N GLY A 82 7.39 14.69 -7.97
CA GLY A 82 7.15 16.15 -7.93
C GLY A 82 8.38 16.96 -8.28
N SER A 83 9.40 16.92 -7.44
CA SER A 83 10.61 17.74 -7.61
C SER A 83 11.54 17.19 -8.69
N GLY A 84 11.68 15.86 -8.82
CA GLY A 84 12.59 15.23 -9.77
C GLY A 84 12.08 15.29 -11.21
N VAL A 85 10.88 14.75 -11.48
CA VAL A 85 10.33 14.64 -12.83
C VAL A 85 9.60 15.92 -13.24
N PHE A 86 8.62 16.34 -12.44
CA PHE A 86 7.81 17.53 -12.78
C PHE A 86 8.47 18.85 -12.45
N ARG A 87 9.60 18.86 -11.73
CA ARG A 87 10.33 20.05 -11.28
C ARG A 87 9.42 21.07 -10.56
N SER A 88 8.39 20.59 -9.89
CA SER A 88 7.34 21.37 -9.24
C SER A 88 6.91 20.72 -7.94
N SER A 89 7.16 21.39 -6.82
CA SER A 89 6.64 20.98 -5.51
C SER A 89 5.13 20.97 -5.50
N ARG A 90 4.48 21.90 -6.22
CA ARG A 90 3.03 21.97 -6.36
C ARG A 90 2.47 20.73 -7.04
N ALA A 91 3.10 20.27 -8.14
CA ALA A 91 2.73 19.02 -8.81
C ALA A 91 2.88 17.81 -7.86
N GLY A 92 3.97 17.75 -7.08
CA GLY A 92 4.18 16.72 -6.07
C GLY A 92 3.08 16.69 -5.02
N VAL A 93 2.68 17.85 -4.48
CA VAL A 93 1.60 17.97 -3.50
C VAL A 93 0.27 17.49 -4.09
N TRP A 94 -0.09 17.92 -5.29
CA TRP A 94 -1.30 17.46 -5.95
C TRP A 94 -1.29 15.97 -6.22
N LEU A 95 -0.17 15.39 -6.70
CA LEU A 95 -0.04 13.93 -6.86
C LEU A 95 -0.26 13.19 -5.54
N TYR A 96 0.26 13.72 -4.42
CA TYR A 96 0.09 13.09 -3.12
C TYR A 96 -1.35 13.17 -2.62
N LEU A 97 -2.02 14.33 -2.77
CA LEU A 97 -3.43 14.51 -2.41
C LEU A 97 -4.34 13.61 -3.25
N ILE A 98 -4.12 13.53 -4.56
CA ILE A 98 -4.83 12.65 -5.47
C ILE A 98 -4.64 11.18 -5.04
N HIS A 99 -3.41 10.79 -4.76
CA HIS A 99 -3.07 9.43 -4.34
C HIS A 99 -3.79 9.03 -3.04
N ALA A 100 -3.77 9.91 -2.02
CA ALA A 100 -4.46 9.68 -0.76
C ALA A 100 -5.99 9.64 -0.93
N ALA A 101 -6.55 10.54 -1.73
CA ALA A 101 -7.98 10.57 -2.03
C ALA A 101 -8.43 9.31 -2.78
N ALA A 102 -7.67 8.88 -3.80
CA ALA A 102 -7.95 7.67 -4.56
C ALA A 102 -7.86 6.40 -3.70
N ALA A 103 -6.85 6.32 -2.80
CA ALA A 103 -6.73 5.21 -1.85
C ALA A 103 -7.95 5.15 -0.91
N THR A 104 -8.39 6.30 -0.39
CA THR A 104 -9.58 6.41 0.47
C THR A 104 -10.84 5.98 -0.28
N ALA A 105 -11.05 6.50 -1.49
CA ALA A 105 -12.21 6.18 -2.32
C ALA A 105 -12.26 4.68 -2.66
N THR A 106 -11.12 4.10 -3.01
CA THR A 106 -10.99 2.66 -3.26
C THR A 106 -11.35 1.85 -2.00
N GLY A 107 -10.82 2.23 -0.85
CA GLY A 107 -11.15 1.59 0.42
C GLY A 107 -12.64 1.64 0.75
N LEU A 108 -13.28 2.79 0.57
CA LEU A 108 -14.73 2.96 0.77
C LEU A 108 -15.54 2.07 -0.17
N LEU A 109 -15.17 2.02 -1.45
CA LEU A 109 -15.83 1.18 -2.44
C LEU A 109 -15.74 -0.30 -2.06
N PHE A 110 -14.55 -0.80 -1.70
CA PHE A 110 -14.39 -2.20 -1.33
C PHE A 110 -15.07 -2.55 0.00
N CYS A 111 -15.15 -1.62 0.94
CA CYS A 111 -15.96 -1.77 2.15
C CYS A 111 -17.46 -1.85 1.81
N PHE A 112 -17.94 -1.02 0.89
CA PHE A 112 -19.33 -1.07 0.43
C PHE A 112 -19.65 -2.39 -0.28
N ILE A 113 -18.79 -2.82 -1.20
CA ILE A 113 -18.92 -4.10 -1.91
C ILE A 113 -18.99 -5.26 -0.89
N ARG A 114 -18.09 -5.28 0.11
CA ARG A 114 -18.10 -6.31 1.17
C ARG A 114 -19.41 -6.30 1.95
N LYS A 115 -19.92 -5.11 2.35
CA LYS A 115 -21.20 -5.00 3.05
C LYS A 115 -22.37 -5.48 2.20
N TYR A 116 -22.40 -5.12 0.92
CA TYR A 116 -23.45 -5.51 -0.03
C TYR A 116 -23.50 -7.03 -0.22
N ILE A 117 -22.36 -7.66 -0.48
CA ILE A 117 -22.25 -9.12 -0.67
C ILE A 117 -22.66 -9.87 0.60
N ARG A 118 -22.28 -9.36 1.78
CA ARG A 118 -22.65 -9.95 3.06
C ARG A 118 -24.16 -9.88 3.31
N LYS A 119 -24.81 -8.77 2.90
CA LYS A 119 -26.27 -8.59 3.02
C LYS A 119 -27.06 -9.53 2.11
N GLN A 120 -26.55 -9.82 0.91
CA GLN A 120 -27.19 -10.69 -0.08
C GLN A 120 -27.01 -12.19 0.19
N ASN A 121 -26.31 -12.56 1.27
CA ASN A 121 -26.00 -13.95 1.62
C ASN A 121 -25.32 -14.74 0.47
N ILE A 122 -24.66 -14.03 -0.47
CA ILE A 122 -23.92 -14.61 -1.59
C ILE A 122 -22.60 -15.18 -1.04
N SER A 123 -22.72 -16.19 -0.18
CA SER A 123 -21.62 -16.82 0.55
C SER A 123 -20.61 -17.54 -0.38
N GLY A 124 -20.99 -17.82 -1.62
CA GLY A 124 -20.10 -18.47 -2.60
C GLY A 124 -19.01 -17.59 -3.17
N PHE A 125 -19.25 -16.28 -3.33
CA PHE A 125 -18.31 -15.37 -4.00
C PHE A 125 -17.19 -14.87 -3.07
N PHE A 126 -17.46 -14.80 -1.75
CA PHE A 126 -16.50 -14.47 -0.70
C PHE A 126 -16.12 -15.65 0.18
N ARG A 127 -16.33 -16.87 -0.29
CA ARG A 127 -15.85 -18.05 0.43
C ARG A 127 -14.32 -18.00 0.45
N PHE A 128 -13.81 -17.34 1.45
CA PHE A 128 -12.47 -17.58 1.94
C PHE A 128 -12.42 -19.07 2.29
N SER A 129 -11.56 -19.77 1.58
CA SER A 129 -11.11 -21.08 2.03
C SER A 129 -10.53 -20.86 3.41
N ALA A 130 -11.35 -21.03 4.43
CA ALA A 130 -10.89 -21.30 5.76
C ALA A 130 -10.22 -22.68 5.67
N SER A 131 -9.02 -22.70 5.12
CA SER A 131 -8.08 -23.75 5.47
C SER A 131 -8.01 -23.66 6.98
N SER A 132 -8.63 -24.64 7.63
CA SER A 132 -8.58 -24.84 9.06
C SER A 132 -7.13 -24.80 9.51
N CYS A 133 -6.63 -23.61 9.73
CA CYS A 133 -5.47 -23.41 10.55
C CYS A 133 -6.02 -23.55 11.98
N ASN A 134 -6.07 -24.78 12.47
CA ASN A 134 -6.05 -25.04 13.90
C ASN A 134 -4.74 -24.48 14.44
N SER A 135 -4.61 -23.19 14.44
CA SER A 135 -3.60 -22.53 15.26
C SER A 135 -4.09 -22.66 16.68
N PRO A 136 -3.34 -23.35 17.56
CA PRO A 136 -3.65 -23.33 18.96
C PRO A 136 -3.76 -21.87 19.37
N SER A 137 -4.83 -21.54 20.08
CA SER A 137 -5.06 -20.27 20.75
C SER A 137 -3.70 -19.78 21.29
N ALA A 138 -3.03 -18.92 20.55
CA ALA A 138 -1.84 -18.26 21.02
C ALA A 138 -2.34 -17.30 22.11
N THR A 139 -2.38 -17.80 23.34
CA THR A 139 -2.38 -16.95 24.50
C THR A 139 -1.37 -15.85 24.22
N ALA A 140 -1.86 -14.62 24.16
CA ALA A 140 -1.06 -13.43 23.90
C ALA A 140 0.05 -13.40 24.96
N GLN A 141 1.14 -14.06 24.65
CA GLN A 141 2.29 -14.15 25.52
C GLN A 141 2.84 -12.74 25.61
N LYS A 142 2.53 -12.04 26.71
CA LYS A 142 3.10 -10.73 27.05
C LYS A 142 4.61 -10.92 27.02
N ARG A 143 5.23 -10.64 25.88
CA ARG A 143 6.69 -10.60 25.81
C ARG A 143 7.15 -9.54 26.82
N PRO A 144 8.15 -9.86 27.66
CA PRO A 144 8.68 -8.89 28.60
C PRO A 144 9.11 -7.62 27.86
N PRO A 145 9.01 -6.46 28.50
CA PRO A 145 9.38 -5.18 27.86
C PRO A 145 10.85 -5.28 27.44
N LEU A 146 11.09 -5.14 26.13
CA LEU A 146 12.45 -5.06 25.59
C LEU A 146 13.15 -3.83 26.15
N SER A 147 14.40 -3.98 26.57
CA SER A 147 15.22 -2.82 26.92
C SER A 147 15.35 -1.86 25.73
N ALA A 148 15.49 -0.55 25.99
CA ALA A 148 15.59 0.44 24.93
C ALA A 148 16.69 0.12 23.88
N PRO A 149 17.90 -0.35 24.27
CA PRO A 149 18.90 -0.80 23.31
C PRO A 149 18.46 -1.97 22.44
N ALA A 150 17.82 -3.00 23.03
CA ALA A 150 17.33 -4.15 22.28
C ALA A 150 16.21 -3.76 21.29
N ALA A 151 15.35 -2.82 21.69
CA ALA A 151 14.31 -2.27 20.80
C ALA A 151 14.91 -1.49 19.61
N LEU A 152 15.97 -0.71 19.86
CA LEU A 152 16.68 0.03 18.81
C LEU A 152 17.36 -0.93 17.83
N ILE A 153 18.13 -1.91 18.33
CA ILE A 153 18.78 -2.90 17.48
C ILE A 153 17.76 -3.67 16.64
N GLY A 154 16.64 -4.08 17.24
CA GLY A 154 15.57 -4.75 16.53
C GLY A 154 14.93 -3.88 15.44
N ALA A 155 14.75 -2.58 15.70
CA ALA A 155 14.23 -1.62 14.72
C ALA A 155 15.20 -1.43 13.54
N VAL A 156 16.50 -1.26 13.82
CA VAL A 156 17.54 -1.12 12.78
C VAL A 156 17.61 -2.39 11.92
N ARG A 157 17.71 -3.58 12.53
CA ARG A 157 17.74 -4.85 11.78
C ARG A 157 16.49 -5.04 10.92
N GLY A 158 15.31 -4.76 11.47
CA GLY A 158 14.06 -4.86 10.74
C GLY A 158 13.95 -3.84 9.60
N GLY A 159 14.52 -2.63 9.77
CA GLY A 159 14.62 -1.62 8.72
C GLY A 159 15.56 -2.04 7.60
N VAL A 160 16.77 -2.50 7.93
CA VAL A 160 17.75 -2.99 6.95
C VAL A 160 17.17 -4.15 6.14
N ALA A 161 16.56 -5.15 6.79
CA ALA A 161 15.96 -6.28 6.09
C ALA A 161 14.82 -5.84 5.15
N ALA A 162 13.99 -4.89 5.58
CA ALA A 162 12.93 -4.34 4.73
C ALA A 162 13.50 -3.60 3.51
N MET A 163 14.51 -2.76 3.71
CA MET A 163 15.18 -2.03 2.62
C MET A 163 15.87 -2.98 1.64
N ALA A 164 16.59 -4.00 2.13
CA ALA A 164 17.22 -5.01 1.28
C ALA A 164 16.18 -5.76 0.44
N GLY A 165 15.02 -6.11 1.01
CA GLY A 165 13.91 -6.72 0.28
C GLY A 165 13.37 -5.81 -0.82
N VAL A 166 13.14 -4.53 -0.52
CA VAL A 166 12.69 -3.53 -1.52
C VAL A 166 13.72 -3.42 -2.66
N CYS A 167 15.00 -3.22 -2.34
CA CYS A 167 16.07 -3.12 -3.33
C CYS A 167 16.15 -4.39 -4.20
N GLY A 168 16.05 -5.58 -3.60
CA GLY A 168 16.08 -6.85 -4.33
C GLY A 168 14.97 -6.96 -5.37
N PHE A 169 13.73 -6.62 -5.01
CA PHE A 169 12.62 -6.64 -5.96
C PHE A 169 12.75 -5.57 -7.04
N VAL A 170 13.17 -4.35 -6.69
CA VAL A 170 13.39 -3.28 -7.67
C VAL A 170 14.46 -3.68 -8.69
N ILE A 171 15.61 -4.21 -8.23
CA ILE A 171 16.68 -4.69 -9.10
C ILE A 171 16.19 -5.84 -9.99
N PHE A 172 15.51 -6.82 -9.42
CA PHE A 172 14.98 -7.95 -10.17
C PHE A 172 14.03 -7.49 -11.29
N PHE A 173 13.08 -6.62 -10.98
CA PHE A 173 12.15 -6.10 -11.99
C PHE A 173 12.81 -5.13 -12.96
N LEU A 174 13.88 -4.42 -12.56
CA LEU A 174 14.70 -3.65 -13.50
C LEU A 174 15.40 -4.56 -14.52
N VAL A 175 15.96 -5.68 -14.06
CA VAL A 175 16.57 -6.67 -14.97
C VAL A 175 15.52 -7.24 -15.94
N LEU A 176 14.33 -7.60 -15.44
CA LEU A 176 13.23 -8.06 -16.31
C LEU A 176 12.81 -6.99 -17.33
N LEU A 177 12.73 -5.71 -16.89
CA LEU A 177 12.41 -4.60 -17.78
C LEU A 177 13.46 -4.45 -18.87
N ARG A 178 14.77 -4.48 -18.52
CA ARG A 178 15.85 -4.39 -19.49
C ARG A 178 15.88 -5.59 -20.46
N LEU A 179 15.58 -6.78 -19.95
CA LEU A 179 15.47 -7.97 -20.78
C LEU A 179 14.30 -7.84 -21.78
N ALA A 180 13.13 -7.39 -21.32
CA ALA A 180 11.99 -7.13 -22.20
C ALA A 180 12.34 -6.09 -23.28
N GLU A 181 13.03 -5.02 -22.92
CA GLU A 181 13.45 -3.96 -23.85
C GLU A 181 14.49 -4.45 -24.88
N SER A 182 15.31 -5.45 -24.54
CA SER A 182 16.26 -6.03 -25.51
C SER A 182 15.58 -6.80 -26.64
N PHE A 183 14.37 -7.33 -26.41
CA PHE A 183 13.58 -8.07 -27.42
C PHE A 183 12.53 -7.20 -28.12
N LEU A 184 11.92 -6.26 -27.38
CA LEU A 184 10.76 -5.50 -27.85
C LEU A 184 11.10 -4.05 -28.24
N GLY A 185 12.33 -3.62 -27.97
CA GLY A 185 12.71 -2.21 -28.03
C GLY A 185 12.23 -1.44 -26.80
N PRO A 186 12.53 -0.11 -26.73
CA PRO A 186 12.18 0.73 -25.57
C PRO A 186 10.70 0.70 -25.23
N LEU A 187 10.36 0.31 -24.01
CA LEU A 187 8.97 0.29 -23.56
C LEU A 187 8.47 1.71 -23.22
N PRO A 188 7.20 2.02 -23.56
CA PRO A 188 6.61 3.30 -23.17
C PRO A 188 6.55 3.45 -21.64
N PRO A 189 6.54 4.69 -21.11
CA PRO A 189 6.58 4.96 -19.65
C PRO A 189 5.53 4.19 -18.86
N LEU A 190 4.31 4.11 -19.36
CA LEU A 190 3.22 3.37 -18.72
C LEU A 190 3.54 1.88 -18.58
N ALA A 191 4.01 1.23 -19.65
CA ALA A 191 4.34 -0.19 -19.63
C ALA A 191 5.54 -0.47 -18.71
N ALA A 192 6.58 0.37 -18.76
CA ALA A 192 7.72 0.29 -17.85
C ALA A 192 7.27 0.44 -16.38
N GLY A 193 6.38 1.40 -16.09
CA GLY A 193 5.86 1.66 -14.74
C GLY A 193 4.91 0.59 -14.22
N VAL A 194 4.21 -0.12 -15.10
CA VAL A 194 3.39 -1.28 -14.72
C VAL A 194 4.29 -2.40 -14.19
N LEU A 195 5.48 -2.58 -14.74
CA LEU A 195 6.48 -3.55 -14.26
C LEU A 195 7.20 -3.02 -13.03
N GLU A 196 7.81 -1.82 -13.15
CA GLU A 196 8.60 -1.20 -12.09
C GLU A 196 8.29 0.30 -12.02
N LEU A 197 7.67 0.70 -10.92
CA LEU A 197 7.12 2.05 -10.71
C LEU A 197 8.14 3.17 -10.96
N THR A 198 9.34 3.06 -10.39
CA THR A 198 10.36 4.12 -10.43
C THR A 198 10.81 4.38 -11.86
N ASN A 199 11.08 3.33 -12.63
CA ASN A 199 11.49 3.45 -14.02
C ASN A 199 10.40 4.04 -14.90
N GLY A 200 9.13 3.70 -14.64
CA GLY A 200 8.01 4.32 -15.36
C GLY A 200 7.91 5.82 -15.07
N ILE A 201 7.97 6.21 -13.79
CA ILE A 201 7.89 7.62 -13.37
C ILE A 201 9.04 8.45 -13.93
N LEU A 202 10.28 7.95 -13.89
CA LEU A 202 11.46 8.67 -14.37
C LEU A 202 11.48 8.91 -15.88
N ARG A 203 10.63 8.24 -16.65
CA ARG A 203 10.51 8.41 -18.12
C ARG A 203 9.42 9.38 -18.55
N LEU A 204 8.66 9.92 -17.58
CA LEU A 204 7.55 10.83 -17.87
C LEU A 204 8.03 12.23 -18.21
N THR A 205 7.24 12.91 -19.03
CA THR A 205 7.39 14.34 -19.35
C THR A 205 6.54 15.21 -18.40
N PRO A 206 6.97 16.46 -18.10
CA PRO A 206 6.21 17.37 -17.22
C PRO A 206 5.05 18.06 -17.96
N ASP A 207 4.13 17.27 -18.48
CA ASP A 207 2.91 17.69 -19.20
C ASP A 207 1.67 16.99 -18.62
N LEU A 208 0.49 17.32 -19.13
CA LEU A 208 -0.77 16.70 -18.71
C LEU A 208 -0.72 15.16 -18.81
N ARG A 209 -0.20 14.64 -19.92
CA ARG A 209 -0.16 13.19 -20.14
C ARG A 209 0.75 12.51 -19.14
N GLY A 210 1.93 13.09 -18.90
CA GLY A 210 2.87 12.61 -17.88
C GLY A 210 2.27 12.67 -16.49
N PHE A 211 1.58 13.76 -16.13
CA PHE A 211 0.96 13.94 -14.82
C PHE A 211 -0.15 12.90 -14.55
N VAL A 212 -1.04 12.70 -15.53
CA VAL A 212 -2.10 11.68 -15.45
C VAL A 212 -1.50 10.27 -15.37
N THR A 213 -0.47 9.99 -16.18
CA THR A 213 0.24 8.71 -16.15
C THR A 213 0.94 8.49 -14.81
N ALA A 214 1.59 9.53 -14.25
CA ALA A 214 2.19 9.45 -12.92
C ALA A 214 1.17 9.10 -11.85
N ALA A 215 0.02 9.78 -11.83
CA ALA A 215 -1.06 9.51 -10.89
C ALA A 215 -1.58 8.07 -11.02
N ALA A 216 -1.79 7.58 -12.24
CA ALA A 216 -2.19 6.20 -12.53
C ALA A 216 -1.17 5.19 -11.99
N LEU A 217 0.11 5.38 -12.30
CA LEU A 217 1.20 4.51 -11.87
C LEU A 217 1.39 4.52 -10.36
N LEU A 218 1.30 5.67 -9.71
CA LEU A 218 1.34 5.78 -8.25
C LEU A 218 0.20 5.00 -7.60
N GLY A 219 -1.02 5.07 -8.15
CA GLY A 219 -2.17 4.30 -7.69
C GLY A 219 -2.00 2.79 -7.90
N TRP A 220 -1.44 2.37 -9.03
CA TRP A 220 -1.12 0.97 -9.34
C TRP A 220 0.01 0.42 -8.47
N GLY A 221 1.15 1.08 -8.42
CA GLY A 221 2.31 0.72 -7.60
C GLY A 221 3.38 -0.12 -8.30
N GLY A 222 3.07 -0.76 -9.44
CA GLY A 222 4.00 -1.64 -10.17
C GLY A 222 4.04 -3.08 -9.65
N LEU A 223 4.35 -4.02 -10.55
CA LEU A 223 4.44 -5.45 -10.21
C LEU A 223 5.54 -5.72 -9.17
N SER A 224 6.64 -4.96 -9.18
CA SER A 224 7.70 -5.07 -8.17
C SER A 224 7.15 -4.87 -6.75
N VAL A 225 6.29 -3.87 -6.56
CA VAL A 225 5.63 -3.59 -5.27
C VAL A 225 4.61 -4.67 -4.90
N HIS A 226 3.90 -5.23 -5.89
CA HIS A 226 2.95 -6.32 -5.63
C HIS A 226 3.67 -7.58 -5.16
N CYS A 227 4.82 -7.91 -5.75
CA CYS A 227 5.66 -9.03 -5.30
C CYS A 227 6.26 -8.77 -3.91
N GLN A 228 6.71 -7.54 -3.62
CA GLN A 228 7.14 -7.15 -2.26
C GLN A 228 6.02 -7.33 -1.25
N THR A 229 4.81 -6.93 -1.61
CA THR A 229 3.62 -7.09 -0.76
C THR A 229 3.33 -8.57 -0.51
N ALA A 230 3.36 -9.41 -1.54
CA ALA A 230 3.16 -10.85 -1.42
C ALA A 230 4.21 -11.49 -0.50
N ALA A 231 5.48 -11.08 -0.63
CA ALA A 231 6.56 -11.57 0.22
C ALA A 231 6.36 -11.20 1.71
N VAL A 232 5.90 -9.98 1.98
CA VAL A 232 5.60 -9.51 3.34
C VAL A 232 4.44 -10.29 3.96
N LEU A 233 3.42 -10.64 3.15
CA LEU A 233 2.23 -11.32 3.63
C LEU A 233 2.39 -12.84 3.79
N GLY A 234 3.51 -13.40 3.36
CA GLY A 234 3.75 -14.83 3.39
C GLY A 234 3.43 -15.48 4.76
N GLY A 235 2.52 -16.46 4.76
CA GLY A 235 2.11 -17.19 5.97
C GLY A 235 1.17 -16.43 6.92
N SER A 236 0.67 -15.25 6.56
CA SER A 236 -0.24 -14.46 7.40
C SER A 236 -1.72 -14.85 7.29
N GLY A 237 -2.07 -15.65 6.28
CA GLY A 237 -3.46 -15.96 5.94
C GLY A 237 -4.23 -14.80 5.25
N ILE A 238 -3.59 -13.65 5.03
CA ILE A 238 -4.19 -12.51 4.32
C ILE A 238 -4.23 -12.81 2.83
N SER A 239 -5.43 -12.81 2.23
CA SER A 239 -5.59 -13.03 0.81
C SER A 239 -5.33 -11.78 -0.01
N MET A 240 -4.60 -11.94 -1.12
CA MET A 240 -4.35 -10.87 -2.09
C MET A 240 -5.39 -10.80 -3.22
N ARG A 241 -6.43 -11.64 -3.19
CA ARG A 241 -7.41 -11.74 -4.29
C ARG A 241 -7.98 -10.40 -4.74
N TRP A 242 -8.28 -9.53 -3.79
CA TRP A 242 -8.87 -8.21 -4.06
C TRP A 242 -7.83 -7.09 -4.14
N TYR A 243 -6.57 -7.38 -3.79
CA TYR A 243 -5.52 -6.39 -3.78
C TYR A 243 -5.21 -5.84 -5.18
N LEU A 244 -4.95 -6.72 -6.16
CA LEU A 244 -4.64 -6.29 -7.53
C LEU A 244 -5.80 -5.51 -8.19
N PRO A 245 -7.07 -6.00 -8.15
CA PRO A 245 -8.21 -5.22 -8.63
C PRO A 245 -8.35 -3.86 -7.95
N ALA A 246 -8.11 -3.79 -6.64
CA ALA A 246 -8.17 -2.54 -5.89
C ALA A 246 -7.07 -1.56 -6.31
N LYS A 247 -5.84 -2.04 -6.55
CA LYS A 247 -4.74 -1.20 -7.03
C LYS A 247 -4.98 -0.70 -8.45
N ALA A 248 -5.53 -1.53 -9.34
CA ALA A 248 -5.96 -1.10 -10.67
C ALA A 248 -7.06 -0.02 -10.59
N MET A 249 -8.06 -0.19 -9.72
CA MET A 249 -9.10 0.80 -9.45
C MET A 249 -8.50 2.09 -8.89
N GLN A 250 -7.59 2.01 -7.92
CA GLN A 250 -6.91 3.18 -7.36
C GLN A 250 -6.13 3.94 -8.45
N GLY A 251 -5.45 3.23 -9.34
CA GLY A 251 -4.76 3.83 -10.49
C GLY A 251 -5.71 4.56 -11.43
N ALA A 252 -6.85 3.93 -11.77
CA ALA A 252 -7.87 4.55 -12.62
C ALA A 252 -8.49 5.80 -11.99
N VAL A 253 -8.88 5.72 -10.71
CA VAL A 253 -9.41 6.88 -9.95
C VAL A 253 -8.37 7.99 -9.86
N SER A 254 -7.09 7.65 -9.60
CA SER A 254 -6.00 8.64 -9.57
C SER A 254 -5.85 9.35 -10.92
N ALA A 255 -5.92 8.62 -12.04
CA ALA A 255 -5.84 9.20 -13.38
C ALA A 255 -6.97 10.20 -13.65
N VAL A 256 -8.22 9.84 -13.30
CA VAL A 256 -9.39 10.71 -13.47
C VAL A 256 -9.25 11.97 -12.62
N LEU A 257 -8.87 11.85 -11.34
CA LEU A 257 -8.65 12.99 -10.46
C LEU A 257 -7.52 13.88 -10.97
N ALA A 258 -6.43 13.31 -11.47
CA ALA A 258 -5.31 14.06 -12.02
C ALA A 258 -5.71 14.88 -13.25
N ALA A 259 -6.48 14.28 -14.16
CA ALA A 259 -7.00 14.98 -15.33
C ALA A 259 -7.92 16.17 -14.92
N ALA A 260 -8.78 15.95 -13.91
CA ALA A 260 -9.72 16.96 -13.44
C ALA A 260 -9.05 18.18 -12.78
N VAL A 261 -7.90 17.98 -12.09
CA VAL A 261 -7.24 19.07 -11.34
C VAL A 261 -6.07 19.69 -12.08
N TRP A 262 -5.75 19.26 -13.30
CA TRP A 262 -4.57 19.71 -14.03
C TRP A 262 -4.46 21.22 -14.17
N SER A 263 -5.57 21.92 -14.44
CA SER A 263 -5.60 23.38 -14.55
C SER A 263 -5.17 24.11 -13.27
N TRP A 264 -5.17 23.42 -12.13
CA TRP A 264 -4.75 23.97 -10.84
C TRP A 264 -3.31 23.57 -10.48
N VAL A 265 -2.71 22.67 -11.25
CA VAL A 265 -1.33 22.22 -11.07
C VAL A 265 -0.33 23.13 -11.77
N ILE A 266 -0.74 23.67 -12.91
CA ILE A 266 0.01 24.65 -13.72
C ILE A 266 -0.04 26.05 -13.00
#